data_983e8f90e8f79e06a7de19db82c4a019
#
_entry.id   983e8f90e8f79e06a7de19db82c4a019
#
_cell.length_a   1.000
_cell.length_b   1.000
_cell.length_c   1.000
_cell.angle_alpha   90.00
_cell.angle_beta   90.00
_cell.angle_gamma   90.00
#
_symmetry.space_group_name_H-M   'P 1'
#
loop_
_entity.id
_entity.type
_entity.pdbx_description
1 polymer ?
#
loop_
_entity_poly.entity_id
_entity_poly.type
_entity_poly.pdbx_seq_one_letter_code
_entity_poly.pdbx_strand_id
1 'polypeptide(L)'
;MNKTMLWPLIVLSLFIYSCQSDTIYRESKDIPDAKWDKTNILNFNFTIQDTVKPYSVYVNIRNTSRYAFRNLYLFIETTAPEGYAVRDTFECILANDKGRWYGKGWGDIYENKIPYHRYIRFPEPGTYSIEVQQALRKNPLKHITDIGIIIEEAKNPQK
;
A
#
# COMPACT_ATOMS: atom_id res chain seq x y z
N MET A 1 28.49 -39.62 -29.61
CA MET A 1 27.40 -38.85 -28.97
C MET A 1 27.90 -38.31 -27.68
N ASN A 2 28.17 -37.01 -27.61
CA ASN A 2 28.93 -36.34 -26.53
C ASN A 2 28.07 -36.16 -25.28
N LYS A 3 28.37 -36.90 -24.22
CA LYS A 3 27.74 -36.85 -22.90
C LYS A 3 28.02 -35.53 -22.12
N THR A 4 28.86 -34.65 -22.64
CA THR A 4 29.27 -33.41 -21.95
C THR A 4 28.36 -32.21 -22.17
N MET A 5 27.35 -32.30 -23.04
CA MET A 5 26.48 -31.18 -23.44
C MET A 5 25.15 -31.12 -22.66
N LEU A 6 24.84 -32.13 -21.84
CA LEU A 6 23.60 -32.17 -21.03
C LEU A 6 23.74 -31.50 -19.66
N TRP A 7 24.96 -31.33 -19.14
CA TRP A 7 25.17 -30.79 -17.80
C TRP A 7 24.85 -29.28 -17.65
N PRO A 8 25.17 -28.39 -18.61
CA PRO A 8 24.83 -26.96 -18.47
C PRO A 8 23.29 -26.71 -18.54
N LEU A 9 22.49 -27.59 -19.16
CA LEU A 9 21.04 -27.45 -19.21
C LEU A 9 20.35 -27.79 -17.86
N ILE A 10 20.94 -28.68 -17.06
CA ILE A 10 20.40 -29.06 -15.73
C ILE A 10 20.68 -27.94 -14.71
N VAL A 11 21.82 -27.24 -14.83
CA VAL A 11 22.19 -26.15 -13.91
C VAL A 11 21.31 -24.89 -14.13
N LEU A 12 20.83 -24.66 -15.34
CA LEU A 12 19.96 -23.51 -15.67
C LEU A 12 18.50 -23.68 -15.14
N SER A 13 18.05 -24.92 -14.88
CA SER A 13 16.69 -25.18 -14.39
C SER A 13 16.50 -24.93 -12.88
N LEU A 14 17.57 -24.71 -12.12
CA LEU A 14 17.53 -24.57 -10.66
C LEU A 14 17.28 -23.12 -10.17
N PHE A 15 17.17 -22.15 -11.07
CA PHE A 15 17.00 -20.72 -10.70
C PHE A 15 15.54 -20.22 -10.74
N ILE A 16 14.55 -21.10 -10.93
CA ILE A 16 13.14 -20.68 -10.79
C ILE A 16 12.71 -20.84 -9.32
N TYR A 17 13.40 -20.16 -8.40
CA TYR A 17 12.80 -19.87 -7.11
C TYR A 17 11.76 -18.79 -7.33
N SER A 18 10.50 -19.20 -7.48
CA SER A 18 9.34 -18.32 -7.42
C SER A 18 9.35 -17.62 -6.07
N CYS A 19 9.68 -16.34 -6.06
CA CYS A 19 9.50 -15.49 -4.90
C CYS A 19 8.00 -15.38 -4.65
N GLN A 20 7.46 -16.21 -3.75
CA GLN A 20 6.05 -16.17 -3.39
C GLN A 20 5.82 -14.84 -2.66
N SER A 21 5.17 -13.91 -3.34
CA SER A 21 4.79 -12.63 -2.78
C SER A 21 3.68 -12.85 -1.75
N ASP A 22 3.90 -12.44 -0.50
CA ASP A 22 2.86 -12.43 0.54
C ASP A 22 1.77 -11.38 0.24
N THR A 23 1.92 -10.61 -0.82
CA THR A 23 1.00 -9.55 -1.25
C THR A 23 -0.20 -10.16 -1.96
N ILE A 24 -1.40 -9.99 -1.39
CA ILE A 24 -2.66 -10.43 -1.97
C ILE A 24 -3.35 -9.34 -2.77
N TYR A 25 -3.06 -8.07 -2.46
CA TYR A 25 -3.59 -6.91 -3.16
C TYR A 25 -2.60 -5.76 -3.16
N ARG A 26 -2.47 -5.09 -4.32
CA ARG A 26 -1.71 -3.85 -4.48
C ARG A 26 -2.30 -3.06 -5.62
N GLU A 27 -2.80 -1.88 -5.30
CA GLU A 27 -3.27 -0.91 -6.29
C GLU A 27 -2.81 0.48 -5.87
N SER A 28 -2.44 1.32 -6.83
CA SER A 28 -2.16 2.75 -6.64
C SER A 28 -3.01 3.57 -7.61
N LYS A 29 -3.50 4.71 -7.15
CA LYS A 29 -4.26 5.66 -7.96
C LYS A 29 -3.51 6.98 -8.04
N ASP A 30 -3.26 7.40 -9.26
CA ASP A 30 -2.59 8.67 -9.54
C ASP A 30 -3.48 9.86 -9.19
N ILE A 31 -2.86 10.91 -8.69
CA ILE A 31 -3.49 12.19 -8.43
C ILE A 31 -3.09 13.15 -9.56
N PRO A 32 -4.05 13.55 -10.40
CA PRO A 32 -3.76 14.41 -11.55
C PRO A 32 -3.02 15.68 -11.13
N ASP A 33 -1.96 16.02 -11.87
CA ASP A 33 -1.10 17.18 -11.63
C ASP A 33 -0.53 17.27 -10.20
N ALA A 34 -0.50 16.15 -9.46
CA ALA A 34 -0.17 16.13 -8.03
C ALA A 34 -0.96 17.17 -7.22
N LYS A 35 -2.25 17.38 -7.54
CA LYS A 35 -3.18 18.28 -6.88
C LYS A 35 -4.41 17.50 -6.42
N TRP A 36 -4.41 17.10 -5.17
CA TRP A 36 -5.49 16.28 -4.60
C TRP A 36 -6.61 17.14 -4.04
N ASP A 37 -7.74 17.19 -4.75
CA ASP A 37 -8.95 17.83 -4.26
C ASP A 37 -9.66 16.91 -3.24
N LYS A 38 -10.27 17.50 -2.20
CA LYS A 38 -11.03 16.76 -1.17
C LYS A 38 -12.19 15.96 -1.73
N THR A 39 -12.77 16.41 -2.84
CA THR A 39 -13.89 15.72 -3.49
C THR A 39 -13.43 14.51 -4.30
N ASN A 40 -12.13 14.40 -4.59
CA ASN A 40 -11.55 13.24 -5.26
C ASN A 40 -11.29 12.12 -4.24
N ILE A 41 -12.30 11.30 -3.99
CA ILE A 41 -12.23 10.12 -3.13
C ILE A 41 -11.66 8.96 -3.94
N LEU A 42 -10.59 8.35 -3.45
CA LEU A 42 -9.92 7.22 -4.09
C LEU A 42 -10.50 5.92 -3.55
N ASN A 43 -11.08 5.09 -4.42
CA ASN A 43 -11.72 3.84 -4.04
C ASN A 43 -10.87 2.64 -4.47
N PHE A 44 -10.69 1.67 -3.57
CA PHE A 44 -9.90 0.45 -3.76
C PHE A 44 -10.76 -0.76 -3.40
N ASN A 45 -10.89 -1.72 -4.33
CA ASN A 45 -11.69 -2.92 -4.12
C ASN A 45 -10.80 -4.16 -4.13
N PHE A 46 -10.94 -5.01 -3.11
CA PHE A 46 -10.16 -6.23 -2.98
C PHE A 46 -11.02 -7.36 -2.42
N THR A 47 -10.60 -8.61 -2.68
CA THR A 47 -11.35 -9.78 -2.23
C THR A 47 -10.54 -10.56 -1.21
N ILE A 48 -11.17 -10.88 -0.09
CA ILE A 48 -10.65 -11.78 0.94
C ILE A 48 -11.33 -13.14 0.79
N GLN A 49 -10.54 -14.19 0.65
CA GLN A 49 -11.03 -15.57 0.58
C GLN A 49 -10.84 -16.32 1.90
N ASP A 50 -9.72 -16.09 2.57
CA ASP A 50 -9.34 -16.77 3.82
C ASP A 50 -9.47 -15.82 4.99
N THR A 51 -10.43 -16.09 5.89
CA THR A 51 -10.68 -15.27 7.09
C THR A 51 -9.90 -15.76 8.32
N VAL A 52 -9.22 -16.90 8.22
CA VAL A 52 -8.42 -17.46 9.32
C VAL A 52 -7.03 -16.82 9.36
N LYS A 53 -6.46 -16.57 8.19
CA LYS A 53 -5.15 -15.92 8.08
C LYS A 53 -5.17 -14.48 8.60
N PRO A 54 -4.10 -14.04 9.27
CA PRO A 54 -3.92 -12.64 9.59
C PRO A 54 -3.35 -11.86 8.38
N TYR A 55 -3.73 -10.59 8.28
CA TYR A 55 -3.31 -9.67 7.23
C TYR A 55 -2.75 -8.37 7.80
N SER A 56 -1.91 -7.72 7.03
CA SER A 56 -1.48 -6.35 7.27
C SER A 56 -1.90 -5.46 6.11
N VAL A 57 -2.49 -4.31 6.43
CA VAL A 57 -2.94 -3.30 5.47
C VAL A 57 -2.00 -2.10 5.57
N TYR A 58 -1.49 -1.66 4.43
CA TYR A 58 -0.61 -0.50 4.33
C TYR A 58 -1.22 0.55 3.41
N VAL A 59 -1.02 1.81 3.78
CA VAL A 59 -1.20 2.94 2.87
C VAL A 59 0.15 3.26 2.25
N ASN A 60 0.21 3.26 0.92
CA ASN A 60 1.39 3.66 0.17
C ASN A 60 1.20 5.08 -0.35
N ILE A 61 2.11 5.99 -0.01
CA ILE A 61 2.02 7.40 -0.37
C ILE A 61 3.26 7.79 -1.13
N ARG A 62 3.07 8.36 -2.34
CA ARG A 62 4.15 9.03 -3.03
C ARG A 62 3.95 10.54 -3.01
N ASN A 63 4.99 11.24 -2.57
CA ASN A 63 5.03 12.69 -2.54
C ASN A 63 6.30 13.22 -3.19
N THR A 64 6.24 14.44 -3.73
CA THR A 64 7.46 15.10 -4.19
C THR A 64 8.20 15.75 -3.02
N SER A 65 9.49 16.10 -3.21
CA SER A 65 10.30 16.84 -2.23
C SER A 65 9.69 18.19 -1.85
N ARG A 66 8.78 18.74 -2.67
CA ARG A 66 8.11 20.03 -2.48
C ARG A 66 6.82 19.94 -1.65
N TYR A 67 6.43 18.75 -1.16
CA TYR A 67 5.28 18.63 -0.25
C TYR A 67 5.53 19.45 1.01
N ALA A 68 4.57 20.32 1.37
CA ALA A 68 4.79 21.39 2.35
C ALA A 68 4.68 20.93 3.82
N PHE A 69 4.24 19.68 4.06
CA PHE A 69 3.98 19.17 5.41
C PHE A 69 4.80 17.91 5.68
N ARG A 70 5.09 17.66 6.95
CA ARG A 70 5.78 16.43 7.38
C ARG A 70 4.83 15.25 7.57
N ASN A 71 3.53 15.49 7.57
CA ASN A 71 2.48 14.48 7.74
C ASN A 71 1.34 14.68 6.75
N LEU A 72 0.51 13.65 6.63
CA LEU A 72 -0.71 13.66 5.85
C LEU A 72 -1.81 12.98 6.67
N TYR A 73 -2.92 13.70 6.92
CA TYR A 73 -4.11 13.10 7.50
C TYR A 73 -5.05 12.59 6.41
N LEU A 74 -5.54 11.38 6.59
CA LEU A 74 -6.49 10.72 5.69
C LEU A 74 -7.75 10.34 6.46
N PHE A 75 -8.90 10.49 5.83
CA PHE A 75 -10.09 9.74 6.18
C PHE A 75 -10.05 8.45 5.38
N ILE A 76 -10.16 7.32 6.06
CA ILE A 76 -10.20 6.00 5.46
C ILE A 76 -11.49 5.32 5.89
N GLU A 77 -12.33 4.98 4.93
CA GLU A 77 -13.56 4.24 5.15
C GLU A 77 -13.43 2.85 4.54
N THR A 78 -13.61 1.84 5.37
CA THR A 78 -13.58 0.44 4.95
C THR A 78 -14.98 -0.13 5.03
N THR A 79 -15.50 -0.63 3.91
CA THR A 79 -16.81 -1.28 3.80
C THR A 79 -16.65 -2.77 3.58
N ALA A 80 -17.29 -3.56 4.44
CA ALA A 80 -17.33 -5.02 4.37
C ALA A 80 -18.34 -5.51 3.29
N PRO A 81 -18.29 -6.80 2.87
CA PRO A 81 -19.18 -7.35 1.85
C PRO A 81 -20.67 -7.19 2.16
N GLU A 82 -21.07 -7.26 3.44
CA GLU A 82 -22.46 -7.07 3.89
C GLU A 82 -22.86 -5.60 4.02
N GLY A 83 -21.97 -4.66 3.68
CA GLY A 83 -22.26 -3.22 3.69
C GLY A 83 -21.96 -2.51 5.02
N TYR A 84 -21.45 -3.21 6.02
CA TYR A 84 -20.97 -2.56 7.26
C TYR A 84 -19.73 -1.72 6.97
N ALA A 85 -19.76 -0.43 7.33
CA ALA A 85 -18.67 0.50 7.09
C ALA A 85 -18.07 1.03 8.40
N VAL A 86 -16.74 1.16 8.41
CA VAL A 86 -15.97 1.80 9.50
C VAL A 86 -15.12 2.91 8.90
N ARG A 87 -15.16 4.09 9.50
CA ARG A 87 -14.38 5.26 9.08
C ARG A 87 -13.40 5.66 10.17
N ASP A 88 -12.13 5.77 9.77
CA ASP A 88 -11.02 6.18 10.62
C ASP A 88 -10.41 7.51 10.15
N THR A 89 -9.76 8.21 11.10
CA THR A 89 -8.84 9.30 10.76
C THR A 89 -7.42 8.80 11.01
N PHE A 90 -6.63 8.72 9.96
CA PHE A 90 -5.29 8.15 9.99
C PHE A 90 -4.21 9.20 9.72
N GLU A 91 -3.24 9.32 10.61
CA GLU A 91 -2.10 10.19 10.43
C GLU A 91 -0.93 9.42 9.82
N CYS A 92 -0.45 9.89 8.68
CA CYS A 92 0.72 9.37 7.98
C CYS A 92 1.90 10.31 8.21
N ILE A 93 2.92 9.88 8.95
CA ILE A 93 4.15 10.66 9.14
C ILE A 93 5.09 10.40 7.97
N LEU A 94 5.42 11.43 7.20
CA LEU A 94 6.23 11.34 5.98
C LEU A 94 7.67 11.84 6.17
N ALA A 95 7.89 12.75 7.13
CA ALA A 95 9.20 13.30 7.43
C ALA A 95 9.41 13.51 8.93
N ASN A 96 10.68 13.58 9.35
CA ASN A 96 11.04 13.90 10.72
C ASN A 96 10.95 15.43 11.01
N ASP A 97 11.23 15.83 12.26
CA ASP A 97 11.17 17.23 12.72
C ASP A 97 12.17 18.15 12.00
N LYS A 98 13.22 17.58 11.39
CA LYS A 98 14.23 18.32 10.60
C LYS A 98 13.88 18.38 9.11
N GLY A 99 12.69 17.88 8.69
CA GLY A 99 12.23 17.87 7.31
C GLY A 99 12.86 16.77 6.46
N ARG A 100 13.56 15.79 7.05
CA ARG A 100 14.10 14.66 6.30
C ARG A 100 12.99 13.63 6.06
N TRP A 101 12.75 13.32 4.79
CA TRP A 101 11.76 12.31 4.37
C TRP A 101 12.14 10.91 4.86
N TYR A 102 11.14 10.16 5.33
CA TYR A 102 11.27 8.75 5.70
C TYR A 102 11.18 7.81 4.50
N GLY A 103 10.46 8.24 3.46
CA GLY A 103 10.23 7.44 2.26
C GLY A 103 11.51 7.15 1.49
N LYS A 104 11.49 6.06 0.72
CA LYS A 104 12.55 5.75 -0.24
C LYS A 104 12.45 6.73 -1.40
N GLY A 105 13.50 7.52 -1.61
CA GLY A 105 13.56 8.51 -2.67
C GLY A 105 14.07 7.94 -3.99
N TRP A 106 13.44 8.35 -5.10
CA TRP A 106 13.98 8.21 -6.45
C TRP A 106 13.73 9.52 -7.20
N GLY A 107 14.82 10.24 -7.49
CA GLY A 107 14.73 11.60 -8.02
C GLY A 107 14.05 12.54 -7.03
N ASP A 108 12.96 13.18 -7.45
CA ASP A 108 12.16 14.11 -6.64
C ASP A 108 10.98 13.45 -5.91
N ILE A 109 10.80 12.14 -6.05
CA ILE A 109 9.66 11.40 -5.48
C ILE A 109 10.12 10.54 -4.32
N TYR A 110 9.35 10.55 -3.22
CA TYR A 110 9.53 9.75 -2.03
C TYR A 110 8.34 8.82 -1.83
N GLU A 111 8.60 7.51 -1.75
CA GLU A 111 7.61 6.48 -1.54
C GLU A 111 7.61 6.02 -0.08
N ASN A 112 6.45 6.09 0.56
CA ASN A 112 6.23 5.75 1.95
C ASN A 112 5.19 4.62 2.06
N LYS A 113 5.62 3.42 2.45
CA LYS A 113 4.74 2.31 2.80
C LYS A 113 4.46 2.35 4.30
N ILE A 114 3.28 2.82 4.70
CA ILE A 114 2.91 3.09 6.09
C ILE A 114 1.90 2.04 6.56
N PRO A 115 2.15 1.33 7.67
CA PRO A 115 1.21 0.35 8.18
C PRO A 115 -0.03 1.06 8.76
N TYR A 116 -1.20 0.73 8.21
CA TYR A 116 -2.51 1.19 8.69
C TYR A 116 -3.06 0.21 9.72
N HIS A 117 -3.17 -1.06 9.34
CA HIS A 117 -3.50 -2.13 10.27
C HIS A 117 -2.45 -3.24 10.20
N ARG A 118 -2.10 -3.81 11.34
CA ARG A 118 -1.18 -4.93 11.43
C ARG A 118 -1.84 -6.11 12.10
N TYR A 119 -1.65 -7.29 11.53
CA TYR A 119 -2.07 -8.56 12.12
C TYR A 119 -3.57 -8.62 12.44
N ILE A 120 -4.40 -8.16 11.50
CA ILE A 120 -5.86 -8.21 11.60
C ILE A 120 -6.41 -9.42 10.87
N ARG A 121 -7.62 -9.83 11.21
CA ARG A 121 -8.42 -10.78 10.45
C ARG A 121 -9.66 -10.08 9.92
N PHE A 122 -10.00 -10.39 8.67
CA PHE A 122 -11.26 -9.95 8.11
C PHE A 122 -12.37 -10.91 8.57
N PRO A 123 -13.50 -10.39 9.09
CA PRO A 123 -14.55 -11.23 9.66
C PRO A 123 -15.26 -12.11 8.64
N GLU A 124 -15.33 -11.69 7.38
CA GLU A 124 -16.11 -12.32 6.32
C GLU A 124 -15.28 -12.51 5.06
N PRO A 125 -15.51 -13.60 4.29
CA PRO A 125 -14.99 -13.70 2.92
C PRO A 125 -15.84 -12.82 1.99
N GLY A 126 -15.22 -12.27 0.95
CA GLY A 126 -15.93 -11.45 -0.04
C GLY A 126 -15.16 -10.21 -0.44
N THR A 127 -15.84 -9.31 -1.14
CA THR A 127 -15.25 -8.07 -1.65
C THR A 127 -15.43 -6.94 -0.65
N TYR A 128 -14.31 -6.37 -0.25
CA TYR A 128 -14.21 -5.17 0.57
C TYR A 128 -13.90 -3.96 -0.30
N SER A 129 -14.32 -2.78 0.14
CA SER A 129 -13.86 -1.52 -0.43
C SER A 129 -13.17 -0.66 0.62
N ILE A 130 -12.13 0.05 0.20
CA ILE A 130 -11.47 1.10 1.01
C ILE A 130 -11.57 2.40 0.23
N GLU A 131 -12.20 3.41 0.82
CA GLU A 131 -12.23 4.77 0.32
C GLU A 131 -11.22 5.62 1.08
N VAL A 132 -10.39 6.36 0.34
CA VAL A 132 -9.35 7.23 0.91
C VAL A 132 -9.57 8.65 0.46
N GLN A 133 -9.69 9.57 1.42
CA GLN A 133 -9.89 11.00 1.22
C GLN A 133 -8.84 11.80 2.00
N GLN A 134 -8.28 12.85 1.41
CA GLN A 134 -7.40 13.75 2.16
C GLN A 134 -8.19 14.54 3.21
N ALA A 135 -7.64 14.65 4.44
CA ALA A 135 -8.30 15.28 5.58
C ALA A 135 -7.66 16.61 6.03
N LEU A 136 -6.73 17.15 5.24
CA LEU A 136 -6.07 18.42 5.56
C LEU A 136 -6.98 19.62 5.25
N ARG A 137 -6.76 20.73 5.95
CA ARG A 137 -7.52 21.99 5.70
C ARG A 137 -7.20 22.59 4.33
N LYS A 138 -5.99 22.35 3.80
CA LYS A 138 -5.56 22.82 2.48
C LYS A 138 -6.29 22.07 1.36
N ASN A 139 -6.86 22.81 0.42
CA ASN A 139 -7.53 22.27 -0.78
C ASN A 139 -7.26 23.15 -2.01
N PRO A 140 -6.79 22.62 -3.15
CA PRO A 140 -6.27 21.26 -3.29
C PRO A 140 -4.95 21.07 -2.54
N LEU A 141 -4.70 19.84 -2.08
CA LEU A 141 -3.44 19.45 -1.51
C LEU A 141 -2.43 19.17 -2.63
N LYS A 142 -1.32 19.90 -2.65
CA LYS A 142 -0.31 19.80 -3.70
C LYS A 142 0.80 18.82 -3.33
N HIS A 143 1.45 18.24 -4.35
CA HIS A 143 2.67 17.45 -4.25
C HIS A 143 2.49 16.04 -3.63
N ILE A 144 1.27 15.51 -3.62
CA ILE A 144 0.98 14.08 -3.49
C ILE A 144 0.72 13.56 -4.90
N THR A 145 1.53 12.61 -5.36
CA THR A 145 1.46 12.10 -6.75
C THR A 145 0.52 10.93 -6.90
N ASP A 146 0.47 10.08 -5.89
CA ASP A 146 -0.45 8.95 -5.84
C ASP A 146 -0.63 8.40 -4.43
N ILE A 147 -1.71 7.66 -4.25
CA ILE A 147 -2.04 6.91 -3.05
C ILE A 147 -2.30 5.46 -3.46
N GLY A 148 -1.79 4.52 -2.69
CA GLY A 148 -2.02 3.09 -2.88
C GLY A 148 -2.46 2.39 -1.62
N ILE A 149 -3.12 1.25 -1.80
CA ILE A 149 -3.43 0.27 -0.76
C ILE A 149 -2.69 -1.02 -1.08
N ILE A 150 -2.04 -1.57 -0.05
CA ILE A 150 -1.32 -2.83 -0.13
C ILE A 150 -1.84 -3.72 0.99
N ILE A 151 -2.22 -4.95 0.65
CA ILE A 151 -2.63 -5.96 1.63
C ILE A 151 -1.72 -7.17 1.47
N GLU A 152 -1.12 -7.58 2.59
CA GLU A 152 -0.18 -8.70 2.65
C GLU A 152 -0.64 -9.70 3.70
N GLU A 153 -0.38 -11.00 3.48
CA GLU A 153 -0.49 -11.98 4.56
C GLU A 153 0.52 -11.59 5.65
N ALA A 154 0.04 -11.47 6.89
CA ALA A 154 0.89 -11.06 7.99
C ALA A 154 1.79 -12.23 8.42
N LYS A 155 3.10 -12.00 8.47
CA LYS A 155 4.04 -12.94 9.06
C LYS A 155 3.88 -12.91 10.57
N ASN A 156 3.86 -14.10 11.18
CA ASN A 156 3.78 -14.21 12.64
C ASN A 156 4.94 -13.41 13.28
N PRO A 157 4.68 -12.43 14.16
CA PRO A 157 5.73 -11.67 14.82
C PRO A 157 6.58 -12.47 15.81
N GLN A 158 6.26 -13.76 16.01
CA GLN A 158 6.98 -14.66 16.90
C GLN A 158 7.71 -15.75 16.11
N LYS A 159 8.83 -15.37 15.49
CA LYS A 159 9.98 -16.27 15.26
C LYS A 159 11.22 -15.45 15.07
#